data_a69286f5ace7261042f8b7a11077d9e9
#
_entry.id   a69286f5ace7261042f8b7a11077d9e9
#
_cell.length_a   1.000
_cell.length_b   1.000
_cell.length_c   1.000
_cell.angle_alpha   90.00
_cell.angle_beta   90.00
_cell.angle_gamma   90.00
#
_symmetry.space_group_name_H-M   'P 1'
#
loop_
_entity.id
_entity.type
_entity.pdbx_description
1 polymer ?
#
loop_
_entity_poly.entity_id
_entity_poly.type
_entity_poly.pdbx_seq_one_letter_code
_entity_poly.pdbx_strand_id
1 'polypeptide(L)'
;MPRGRGRGVALLYSGWGTYLAQVAEVEVTGAGDVRVHRVVCAVDCGRIVNPDIVSAQIEGGVVYGISGALWGEVTLKNGRVEQANFHNYRVLQMNEAPPIEVHLVRNSEAPGGIGEPGTAATAPALGNAIYAATGKRLRKLPLQPGTLRHLCIDDTNRSP
;
A
#
# COMPACT_ATOMS: atom_id res chain seq x y z
N MET A 1 -3.99 2.58 19.43
CA MET A 1 -3.16 1.54 18.76
C MET A 1 -1.89 1.30 19.56
N PRO A 2 -1.27 0.11 19.52
CA PRO A 2 0.04 -0.10 20.13
C PRO A 2 1.09 0.86 19.56
N ARG A 3 2.16 1.14 20.33
CA ARG A 3 3.25 2.00 19.87
C ARG A 3 3.91 1.42 18.60
N GLY A 4 4.21 2.26 17.63
CA GLY A 4 4.75 1.85 16.32
C GLY A 4 3.71 1.36 15.32
N ARG A 5 2.42 1.24 15.70
CA ARG A 5 1.33 0.92 14.78
C ARG A 5 0.57 2.15 14.34
N GLY A 6 0.20 2.17 13.07
CA GLY A 6 -0.58 3.23 12.47
C GLY A 6 -1.63 2.72 11.49
N ARG A 7 -2.68 3.49 11.33
CA ARG A 7 -3.73 3.25 10.34
C ARG A 7 -3.81 4.43 9.40
N GLY A 8 -3.84 4.14 8.09
CA GLY A 8 -3.94 5.16 7.06
C GLY A 8 -5.09 4.85 6.11
N VAL A 9 -5.74 5.90 5.66
CA VAL A 9 -6.89 5.83 4.74
C VAL A 9 -6.50 6.50 3.44
N ALA A 10 -6.94 5.92 2.32
CA ALA A 10 -6.92 6.55 1.01
C ALA A 10 -8.27 6.35 0.32
N LEU A 11 -8.67 7.34 -0.46
CA LEU A 11 -9.86 7.30 -1.31
C LEU A 11 -9.41 7.44 -2.76
N LEU A 12 -10.02 6.68 -3.63
CA LEU A 12 -9.81 6.73 -5.08
C LEU A 12 -11.15 6.83 -5.79
N TYR A 13 -11.25 7.74 -6.73
CA TYR A 13 -12.20 7.69 -7.83
C TYR A 13 -11.41 7.39 -9.10
N SER A 14 -11.65 6.26 -9.70
CA SER A 14 -11.10 5.95 -11.01
C SER A 14 -11.99 6.61 -12.09
N GLY A 15 -11.39 7.20 -13.12
CA GLY A 15 -12.13 7.75 -14.24
C GLY A 15 -13.03 6.73 -14.99
N TRP A 16 -12.96 5.47 -14.58
CA TRP A 16 -13.73 4.34 -15.13
C TRP A 16 -14.98 3.99 -14.29
N GLY A 17 -15.47 4.91 -13.45
CA GLY A 17 -16.70 4.73 -12.69
C GLY A 17 -16.58 3.87 -11.43
N THR A 18 -15.40 3.70 -10.88
CA THR A 18 -15.17 2.96 -9.63
C THR A 18 -14.71 3.87 -8.51
N TYR A 19 -15.32 3.73 -7.34
CA TYR A 19 -14.90 4.33 -6.09
C TYR A 19 -14.30 3.26 -5.18
N LEU A 20 -13.19 3.59 -4.55
CA LEU A 20 -12.54 2.70 -3.60
C LEU A 20 -12.09 3.50 -2.37
N ALA A 21 -12.46 3.00 -1.19
CA ALA A 21 -11.87 3.41 0.08
C ALA A 21 -10.96 2.28 0.57
N GLN A 22 -9.70 2.59 0.89
CA GLN A 22 -8.73 1.62 1.37
C GLN A 22 -8.15 2.07 2.70
N VAL A 23 -8.15 1.17 3.68
CA VAL A 23 -7.54 1.35 4.99
C VAL A 23 -6.40 0.36 5.14
N ALA A 24 -5.19 0.85 5.37
CA ALA A 24 -4.03 0.02 5.67
C ALA A 24 -3.65 0.15 7.15
N GLU A 25 -3.34 -0.98 7.78
CA GLU A 25 -2.75 -1.05 9.11
C GLU A 25 -1.29 -1.50 9.00
N VAL A 26 -0.38 -0.68 9.52
CA VAL A 26 1.06 -0.97 9.46
C VAL A 26 1.68 -0.94 10.86
N GLU A 27 2.80 -1.61 10.98
CA GLU A 27 3.74 -1.48 12.07
C GLU A 27 5.09 -1.03 11.53
N VAL A 28 5.67 -0.03 12.18
CA VAL A 28 7.03 0.43 11.90
C VAL A 28 7.89 0.03 13.09
N THR A 29 8.88 -0.84 12.83
CA THR A 29 9.82 -1.30 13.87
C THR A 29 10.80 -0.21 14.27
N GLY A 30 11.47 -0.36 15.41
CA GLY A 30 12.56 0.54 15.80
C GLY A 30 13.74 0.56 14.81
N ALA A 31 13.88 -0.49 13.98
CA ALA A 31 14.83 -0.56 12.87
C ALA A 31 14.35 0.18 11.62
N GLY A 32 13.12 0.70 11.62
CA GLY A 32 12.49 1.39 10.48
C GLY A 32 11.85 0.46 9.46
N ASP A 33 11.75 -0.84 9.73
CA ASP A 33 11.09 -1.77 8.82
C ASP A 33 9.57 -1.59 8.90
N VAL A 34 8.91 -1.62 7.74
CA VAL A 34 7.46 -1.50 7.62
C VAL A 34 6.85 -2.89 7.39
N ARG A 35 5.93 -3.28 8.27
CA ARG A 35 5.12 -4.48 8.10
C ARG A 35 3.66 -4.08 7.92
N VAL A 36 3.03 -4.57 6.86
CA VAL A 36 1.58 -4.41 6.65
C VAL A 36 0.87 -5.54 7.36
N HIS A 37 -0.04 -5.19 8.28
CA HIS A 37 -0.76 -6.18 9.09
C HIS A 37 -2.12 -6.54 8.52
N ARG A 38 -2.79 -5.58 7.89
CA ARG A 38 -4.14 -5.74 7.36
C ARG A 38 -4.44 -4.65 6.36
N VAL A 39 -5.22 -4.98 5.34
CA VAL A 39 -5.81 -4.01 4.43
C VAL A 39 -7.31 -4.28 4.33
N VAL A 40 -8.11 -3.23 4.41
CA VAL A 40 -9.57 -3.28 4.22
C VAL A 40 -9.94 -2.36 3.08
N CYS A 41 -10.70 -2.88 2.12
CA CYS A 41 -11.16 -2.17 0.95
C CYS A 41 -12.69 -2.14 0.91
N ALA A 42 -13.29 -0.97 0.73
CA ALA A 42 -14.69 -0.83 0.35
C ALA A 42 -14.75 -0.35 -1.10
N VAL A 43 -15.44 -1.10 -1.95
CA VAL A 43 -15.41 -0.95 -3.41
C VAL A 43 -16.81 -0.77 -3.94
N ASP A 44 -17.04 0.31 -4.65
CA ASP A 44 -18.20 0.56 -5.47
C ASP A 44 -17.77 0.62 -6.95
N CYS A 45 -18.06 -0.44 -7.69
CA CYS A 45 -17.77 -0.55 -9.13
C CYS A 45 -19.04 -0.69 -9.97
N GLY A 46 -20.17 -0.19 -9.46
CA GLY A 46 -21.46 -0.33 -10.13
C GLY A 46 -22.01 -1.76 -10.05
N ARG A 47 -22.69 -2.19 -11.09
CA ARG A 47 -23.30 -3.53 -11.16
C ARG A 47 -22.23 -4.60 -11.22
N ILE A 48 -22.19 -5.44 -10.21
CA ILE A 48 -21.25 -6.55 -10.09
C ILE A 48 -21.82 -7.79 -10.81
N VAL A 49 -21.05 -8.32 -11.76
CA VAL A 49 -21.42 -9.56 -12.48
C VAL A 49 -20.95 -10.78 -11.68
N ASN A 50 -19.71 -10.77 -11.20
CA ASN A 50 -19.13 -11.84 -10.39
C ASN A 50 -18.39 -11.25 -9.18
N PRO A 51 -18.94 -11.38 -7.96
CA PRO A 51 -18.34 -10.82 -6.75
C PRO A 51 -16.95 -11.37 -6.44
N ASP A 52 -16.73 -12.68 -6.68
CA ASP A 52 -15.46 -13.33 -6.36
C ASP A 52 -14.32 -12.82 -7.24
N ILE A 53 -14.62 -12.57 -8.53
CA ILE A 53 -13.63 -11.99 -9.45
C ILE A 53 -13.31 -10.54 -9.06
N VAL A 54 -14.30 -9.75 -8.64
CA VAL A 54 -14.06 -8.38 -8.17
C VAL A 54 -13.16 -8.40 -6.94
N SER A 55 -13.45 -9.27 -5.97
CA SER A 55 -12.62 -9.42 -4.76
C SER A 55 -11.19 -9.84 -5.12
N ALA A 56 -11.02 -10.85 -5.98
CA ALA A 56 -9.71 -11.32 -6.41
C ALA A 56 -8.88 -10.23 -7.13
N GLN A 57 -9.53 -9.37 -7.94
CA GLN A 57 -8.88 -8.24 -8.58
C GLN A 57 -8.39 -7.19 -7.57
N ILE A 58 -9.18 -6.89 -6.55
CA ILE A 58 -8.79 -5.96 -5.50
C ILE A 58 -7.64 -6.54 -4.67
N GLU A 59 -7.74 -7.80 -4.24
CA GLU A 59 -6.71 -8.48 -3.47
C GLU A 59 -5.37 -8.51 -4.22
N GLY A 60 -5.39 -8.94 -5.48
CA GLY A 60 -4.21 -8.96 -6.35
C GLY A 60 -3.63 -7.56 -6.57
N GLY A 61 -4.49 -6.56 -6.79
CA GLY A 61 -4.11 -5.16 -6.94
C GLY A 61 -3.41 -4.61 -5.69
N VAL A 62 -3.92 -4.93 -4.50
CA VAL A 62 -3.31 -4.53 -3.22
C VAL A 62 -1.94 -5.17 -3.03
N VAL A 63 -1.80 -6.48 -3.29
CA VAL A 63 -0.51 -7.20 -3.21
C VAL A 63 0.52 -6.57 -4.14
N TYR A 64 0.13 -6.27 -5.37
CA TYR A 64 0.97 -5.58 -6.33
C TYR A 64 1.33 -4.17 -5.86
N GLY A 65 0.36 -3.43 -5.35
CA GLY A 65 0.53 -2.08 -4.81
C GLY A 65 1.48 -2.02 -3.62
N ILE A 66 1.42 -3.01 -2.69
CA ILE A 66 2.36 -3.12 -1.56
C ILE A 66 3.79 -3.35 -2.09
N SER A 67 3.97 -4.24 -3.08
CA SER A 67 5.27 -4.49 -3.70
C SER A 67 5.86 -3.21 -4.28
N GLY A 68 5.08 -2.47 -5.07
CA GLY A 68 5.50 -1.20 -5.67
C GLY A 68 5.79 -0.12 -4.63
N ALA A 69 4.91 0.00 -3.62
CA ALA A 69 5.03 1.04 -2.59
C ALA A 69 6.23 0.84 -1.66
N LEU A 70 6.58 -0.39 -1.31
CA LEU A 70 7.65 -0.68 -0.34
C LEU A 70 9.01 -0.96 -0.99
N TRP A 71 9.04 -1.55 -2.20
CA TRP A 71 10.30 -2.00 -2.80
C TRP A 71 10.46 -1.69 -4.29
N GLY A 72 9.42 -1.21 -4.97
CA GLY A 72 9.45 -1.00 -6.41
C GLY A 72 10.41 0.12 -6.82
N GLU A 73 11.68 -0.21 -7.02
CA GLU A 73 12.72 0.70 -7.48
C GLU A 73 13.47 0.11 -8.66
N VAL A 74 13.56 0.89 -9.73
CA VAL A 74 14.36 0.58 -10.92
C VAL A 74 15.42 1.66 -11.05
N THR A 75 16.70 1.24 -11.04
CA THR A 75 17.85 2.12 -11.15
C THR A 75 18.54 1.96 -12.50
N LEU A 76 19.12 3.04 -13.00
CA LEU A 76 19.83 3.08 -14.28
C LEU A 76 21.32 3.33 -14.03
N LYS A 77 22.17 2.51 -14.64
CA LYS A 77 23.61 2.69 -14.64
C LYS A 77 24.14 2.57 -16.08
N ASN A 78 24.84 3.60 -16.53
CA ASN A 78 25.40 3.66 -17.90
C ASN A 78 24.35 3.38 -19.00
N GLY A 79 23.12 3.90 -18.83
CA GLY A 79 22.03 3.72 -19.78
C GLY A 79 21.33 2.36 -19.75
N ARG A 80 21.61 1.52 -18.75
CA ARG A 80 21.02 0.19 -18.59
C ARG A 80 20.34 0.06 -17.23
N VAL A 81 19.25 -0.71 -17.19
CA VAL A 81 18.56 -1.08 -15.94
C VAL A 81 19.47 -2.03 -15.15
N GLU A 82 19.64 -1.77 -13.85
CA GLU A 82 20.43 -2.62 -12.96
C GLU A 82 19.67 -3.86 -12.49
N GLN A 83 18.34 -3.73 -12.31
CA GLN A 83 17.48 -4.85 -11.91
C GLN A 83 17.21 -5.75 -13.11
N ALA A 84 17.63 -7.00 -13.03
CA ALA A 84 17.56 -7.94 -14.16
C ALA A 84 16.53 -9.05 -13.97
N ASN A 85 16.21 -9.43 -12.71
CA ASN A 85 15.28 -10.51 -12.40
C ASN A 85 14.91 -10.46 -10.91
N PHE A 86 14.11 -11.41 -10.43
CA PHE A 86 13.63 -11.53 -9.05
C PHE A 86 14.72 -11.60 -7.98
N HIS A 87 15.96 -11.94 -8.33
CA HIS A 87 17.08 -11.94 -7.38
C HIS A 87 17.52 -10.53 -6.94
N ASN A 88 17.24 -9.49 -7.73
CA ASN A 88 17.59 -8.11 -7.46
C ASN A 88 16.44 -7.11 -7.69
N TYR A 89 15.23 -7.61 -7.96
CA TYR A 89 13.99 -6.85 -7.96
C TYR A 89 13.01 -7.51 -6.98
N ARG A 90 12.92 -6.93 -5.78
CA ARG A 90 12.11 -7.49 -4.70
C ARG A 90 10.63 -7.25 -4.93
N VAL A 91 9.84 -8.30 -4.70
CA VAL A 91 8.37 -8.26 -4.63
C VAL A 91 7.91 -8.79 -3.27
N LEU A 92 6.67 -8.51 -2.89
CA LEU A 92 6.04 -9.05 -1.69
C LEU A 92 6.04 -10.58 -1.74
N GLN A 93 6.52 -11.22 -0.69
CA GLN A 93 6.52 -12.68 -0.58
C GLN A 93 5.19 -13.17 0.02
N MET A 94 4.82 -14.42 -0.24
CA MET A 94 3.56 -15.01 0.22
C MET A 94 3.40 -14.96 1.76
N ASN A 95 4.47 -15.17 2.50
CA ASN A 95 4.49 -15.13 3.97
C ASN A 95 4.48 -13.70 4.55
N GLU A 96 4.64 -12.68 3.72
CA GLU A 96 4.59 -11.26 4.08
C GLU A 96 3.24 -10.62 3.72
N ALA A 97 2.46 -11.30 2.87
CA ALA A 97 1.18 -10.79 2.40
C ALA A 97 0.20 -10.66 3.59
N PRO A 98 -0.39 -9.46 3.79
CA PRO A 98 -1.37 -9.27 4.85
C PRO A 98 -2.71 -9.90 4.47
N PRO A 99 -3.59 -10.19 5.44
CA PRO A 99 -5.00 -10.42 5.15
C PRO A 99 -5.61 -9.17 4.52
N ILE A 100 -6.36 -9.38 3.44
CA ILE A 100 -7.05 -8.32 2.70
C ILE A 100 -8.54 -8.62 2.77
N GLU A 101 -9.32 -7.64 3.25
CA GLU A 101 -10.77 -7.75 3.34
C GLU A 101 -11.40 -6.84 2.30
N VAL A 102 -12.31 -7.39 1.50
CA VAL A 102 -13.00 -6.64 0.44
C VAL A 102 -14.50 -6.58 0.73
N HIS A 103 -15.01 -5.37 0.86
CA HIS A 103 -16.43 -5.08 1.04
C HIS A 103 -16.98 -4.48 -0.25
N LEU A 104 -17.91 -5.19 -0.89
CA LEU A 104 -18.52 -4.76 -2.13
C LEU A 104 -19.76 -3.93 -1.83
N VAL A 105 -19.78 -2.68 -2.28
CA VAL A 105 -20.93 -1.79 -2.22
C VAL A 105 -21.82 -2.11 -3.42
N ARG A 106 -23.07 -2.52 -3.18
CA ARG A 106 -24.01 -2.87 -4.25
C ARG A 106 -24.77 -1.64 -4.69
N ASN A 107 -24.78 -1.38 -5.99
CA ASN A 107 -25.64 -0.40 -6.62
C ASN A 107 -26.09 -0.88 -8.02
N SER A 108 -26.93 -0.09 -8.70
CA SER A 108 -27.48 -0.41 -10.02
C SER A 108 -26.83 0.39 -11.16
N GLU A 109 -25.81 1.15 -10.87
CA GLU A 109 -25.09 1.93 -11.86
C GLU A 109 -24.40 1.04 -12.91
N ALA A 110 -23.98 1.63 -14.02
CA ALA A 110 -23.22 0.90 -15.03
C ALA A 110 -21.93 0.31 -14.43
N PRO A 111 -21.51 -0.90 -14.89
CA PRO A 111 -20.27 -1.50 -14.40
C PRO A 111 -19.06 -0.58 -14.63
N GLY A 112 -18.30 -0.35 -13.59
CA GLY A 112 -17.02 0.38 -13.62
C GLY A 112 -15.81 -0.53 -13.81
N GLY A 113 -14.66 0.06 -14.14
CA GLY A 113 -13.38 -0.66 -14.25
C GLY A 113 -12.83 -1.07 -12.91
N ILE A 114 -12.41 -2.32 -12.73
CA ILE A 114 -11.93 -2.88 -11.47
C ILE A 114 -10.48 -3.41 -11.49
N GLY A 115 -9.79 -3.28 -12.63
CA GLY A 115 -8.42 -3.81 -12.77
C GLY A 115 -7.36 -3.08 -11.95
N GLU A 116 -7.44 -1.75 -11.81
CA GLU A 116 -6.39 -0.90 -11.22
C GLU A 116 -6.68 -0.34 -9.83
N PRO A 117 -7.95 -0.18 -9.40
CA PRO A 117 -8.25 0.55 -8.17
C PRO A 117 -7.54 0.03 -6.93
N GLY A 118 -7.44 -1.29 -6.77
CA GLY A 118 -6.72 -1.92 -5.65
C GLY A 118 -5.26 -1.47 -5.54
N THR A 119 -4.58 -1.33 -6.68
CA THR A 119 -3.17 -0.91 -6.74
C THR A 119 -3.00 0.57 -6.41
N ALA A 120 -3.82 1.43 -7.03
CA ALA A 120 -3.63 2.88 -7.00
C ALA A 120 -3.81 3.49 -5.60
N ALA A 121 -4.73 2.95 -4.79
CA ALA A 121 -4.97 3.44 -3.43
C ALA A 121 -3.95 2.94 -2.39
N THR A 122 -3.14 1.92 -2.72
CA THR A 122 -2.27 1.25 -1.74
C THR A 122 -1.13 2.15 -1.24
N ALA A 123 -0.37 2.77 -2.14
CA ALA A 123 0.76 3.62 -1.73
C ALA A 123 0.34 4.80 -0.85
N PRO A 124 -0.72 5.57 -1.16
CA PRO A 124 -1.18 6.65 -0.28
C PRO A 124 -1.74 6.14 1.05
N ALA A 125 -2.44 5.00 1.09
CA ALA A 125 -2.92 4.40 2.33
C ALA A 125 -1.74 4.01 3.25
N LEU A 126 -0.72 3.35 2.70
CA LEU A 126 0.50 2.99 3.43
C LEU A 126 1.26 4.23 3.92
N GLY A 127 1.45 5.24 3.07
CA GLY A 127 2.12 6.49 3.46
C GLY A 127 1.40 7.21 4.60
N ASN A 128 0.06 7.22 4.61
CA ASN A 128 -0.74 7.76 5.70
C ASN A 128 -0.65 6.90 6.97
N ALA A 129 -0.62 5.58 6.84
CA ALA A 129 -0.45 4.67 7.97
C ALA A 129 0.92 4.81 8.64
N ILE A 130 2.00 4.92 7.84
CA ILE A 130 3.35 5.18 8.33
C ILE A 130 3.41 6.53 9.06
N TYR A 131 2.78 7.56 8.51
CA TYR A 131 2.70 8.84 9.18
C TYR A 131 1.97 8.75 10.54
N ALA A 132 0.86 8.03 10.59
CA ALA A 132 0.14 7.81 11.84
C ALA A 132 0.94 7.02 12.88
N ALA A 133 1.82 6.10 12.43
CA ALA A 133 2.68 5.30 13.28
C ALA A 133 3.89 6.07 13.83
N THR A 134 4.46 7.01 13.02
CA THR A 134 5.79 7.59 13.27
C THR A 134 5.79 9.11 13.40
N GLY A 135 4.72 9.80 13.00
CA GLY A 135 4.69 11.26 12.86
C GLY A 135 5.48 11.80 11.65
N LYS A 136 6.08 10.91 10.83
CA LYS A 136 6.98 11.31 9.73
C LYS A 136 6.30 11.13 8.37
N ARG A 137 6.25 12.20 7.56
CA ARG A 137 5.62 12.20 6.24
C ARG A 137 6.62 11.84 5.16
N LEU A 138 6.48 10.62 4.60
CA LEU A 138 7.22 10.21 3.41
C LEU A 138 6.54 10.74 2.14
N ARG A 139 7.33 11.27 1.19
CA ARG A 139 6.84 11.84 -0.08
C ARG A 139 7.59 11.29 -1.30
N LYS A 140 8.40 10.25 -1.09
CA LYS A 140 9.15 9.57 -2.14
C LYS A 140 8.86 8.08 -2.06
N LEU A 141 8.64 7.45 -3.19
CA LEU A 141 8.58 6.00 -3.33
C LEU A 141 9.94 5.46 -3.80
N PRO A 142 10.26 4.22 -3.46
CA PRO A 142 9.52 3.36 -2.52
C PRO A 142 9.63 3.85 -1.07
N LEU A 143 8.62 3.47 -0.24
CA LEU A 143 8.57 3.82 1.19
C LEU A 143 9.57 2.96 1.99
N GLN A 144 10.87 3.14 1.69
CA GLN A 144 11.92 2.25 2.19
C GLN A 144 12.19 2.43 3.69
N PRO A 145 12.48 1.32 4.39
CA PRO A 145 12.91 1.32 5.78
C PRO A 145 14.13 2.19 6.06
N GLY A 146 15.08 2.26 5.12
CA GLY A 146 16.29 3.08 5.24
C GLY A 146 16.00 4.57 5.46
N THR A 147 14.96 5.10 4.80
CA THR A 147 14.53 6.49 4.99
C THR A 147 13.97 6.72 6.40
N LEU A 148 13.35 5.70 7.01
CA LEU A 148 12.80 5.78 8.36
C LEU A 148 13.90 5.62 9.43
N ARG A 149 14.96 4.85 9.19
CA ARG A 149 16.09 4.67 10.11
C ARG A 149 16.77 6.00 10.44
N HIS A 150 17.10 6.80 9.45
CA HIS A 150 17.70 8.13 9.65
C HIS A 150 16.78 9.09 10.39
N LEU A 151 15.47 8.88 10.29
CA LEU A 151 14.49 9.72 10.94
C LEU A 151 14.17 9.30 12.39
N CYS A 152 14.43 8.06 12.77
CA CYS A 152 14.23 7.57 14.16
C CYS A 152 15.37 7.94 15.12
N ILE A 153 16.56 8.27 14.60
CA ILE A 153 17.74 8.60 15.42
C ILE A 153 17.66 10.03 15.96
N ASP A 154 16.95 10.93 15.28
CA ASP A 154 16.90 12.36 15.67
C ASP A 154 16.01 12.66 16.88
N ASP A 155 15.11 11.75 17.29
CA ASP A 155 14.21 11.98 18.44
C ASP A 155 14.86 11.67 19.81
N THR A 156 16.03 11.03 19.84
CA THR A 156 16.76 10.78 21.11
C THR A 156 17.54 11.99 21.62
N ASN A 157 17.63 13.07 20.83
CA ASN A 157 18.39 14.29 21.19
C ASN A 157 17.48 15.49 21.53
N ARG A 158 16.17 15.29 21.72
CA ARG A 158 15.27 16.28 22.30
C ARG A 158 14.91 15.86 23.72
N SER A 159 15.85 16.05 24.64
CA SER A 159 15.56 16.16 26.07
C SER A 159 15.06 17.58 26.36
N PRO A 160 14.16 17.73 27.37
CA PRO A 160 13.44 18.95 27.68
C PRO A 160 14.34 20.10 28.10
#